data_f02e6c84cdaec99bb9e0b36f96b430ec
#
_entry.id   f02e6c84cdaec99bb9e0b36f96b430ec
#
_cell.length_a   1.000
_cell.length_b   1.000
_cell.length_c   1.000
_cell.angle_alpha   90.00
_cell.angle_beta   90.00
_cell.angle_gamma   90.00
#
_symmetry.space_group_name_H-M   'P 1'
#
loop_
_entity.id
_entity.type
_entity.pdbx_description
1 polymer ?
#
loop_
_entity_poly.entity_id
_entity_poly.type
_entity_poly.pdbx_seq_one_letter_code
_entity_poly.pdbx_strand_id
1 'polypeptide(L)'
;ARALLDEAGQTDYPNYDEQLDKVRTRLAEAPDTAWNASLYAAWLNALRPLAEAKGAGWPAYMQTDAWTAKSLTSLLGSWTELKHDTALSAKQIYGEMGGGGMIEERDDRGYVEAEPVVFGRLSALCTATANGLDALGLLPDDAAEDLSLLAEMNRRFMTIAEKELRNELPTDEEFELIRSFGGQLEHFWTETVADPAGIYTPLEMPAALVSDVATDPNGSVLQVATSVNTIYVIVPVEGSLRIAS
;
A
#
# COMPACT_ATOMS: atom_id res chain seq x y z
N ALA A 1 -12.02 3.20 13.05
CA ALA A 1 -11.32 2.09 13.75
C ALA A 1 -11.84 1.93 15.19
N ARG A 2 -11.78 2.99 16.07
CA ARG A 2 -12.17 2.84 17.49
C ARG A 2 -13.61 2.33 17.66
N ALA A 3 -14.58 2.87 16.91
CA ALA A 3 -15.97 2.42 16.99
C ALA A 3 -16.14 0.93 16.65
N LEU A 4 -15.43 0.43 15.64
CA LEU A 4 -15.45 -0.99 15.27
C LEU A 4 -14.84 -1.88 16.36
N LEU A 5 -13.77 -1.39 17.01
CA LEU A 5 -13.14 -2.10 18.13
C LEU A 5 -14.06 -2.11 19.35
N ASP A 6 -14.80 -1.03 19.57
CA ASP A 6 -15.79 -0.88 20.66
C ASP A 6 -16.95 -1.87 20.47
N GLU A 7 -17.52 -1.93 19.26
CA GLU A 7 -18.55 -2.90 18.89
C GLU A 7 -18.08 -4.37 19.06
N ALA A 8 -16.80 -4.61 18.86
CA ALA A 8 -16.19 -5.93 19.03
C ALA A 8 -15.78 -6.23 20.49
N GLY A 9 -16.03 -5.33 21.45
CA GLY A 9 -15.63 -5.47 22.86
C GLY A 9 -14.12 -5.43 23.09
N GLN A 10 -13.37 -4.86 22.15
CA GLN A 10 -11.90 -4.79 22.21
C GLN A 10 -11.37 -3.50 22.88
N THR A 11 -12.25 -2.71 23.45
CA THR A 11 -11.93 -1.46 24.16
C THR A 11 -12.13 -1.54 25.69
N ASP A 12 -12.61 -2.67 26.18
CA ASP A 12 -12.96 -2.91 27.59
C ASP A 12 -11.74 -3.15 28.49
N TYR A 13 -10.56 -2.61 28.12
CA TYR A 13 -9.34 -2.69 28.92
C TYR A 13 -9.18 -1.46 29.82
N PRO A 14 -8.68 -1.64 31.04
CA PRO A 14 -8.37 -0.50 31.92
C PRO A 14 -7.46 0.52 31.23
N ASN A 15 -7.83 1.79 31.29
CA ASN A 15 -7.08 2.91 30.68
C ASN A 15 -6.94 2.86 29.13
N TYR A 16 -7.75 2.06 28.43
CA TYR A 16 -7.66 1.94 26.96
C TYR A 16 -7.68 3.31 26.27
N ASP A 17 -8.71 4.12 26.55
CA ASP A 17 -8.87 5.44 25.91
C ASP A 17 -7.72 6.39 26.25
N GLU A 18 -7.28 6.42 27.52
CA GLU A 18 -6.14 7.24 27.93
C GLU A 18 -4.85 6.85 27.21
N GLN A 19 -4.59 5.57 27.07
CA GLN A 19 -3.38 5.10 26.35
C GLN A 19 -3.49 5.34 24.84
N LEU A 20 -4.66 5.14 24.26
CA LEU A 20 -4.92 5.44 22.84
C LEU A 20 -4.67 6.93 22.55
N ASP A 21 -5.17 7.83 23.39
CA ASP A 21 -5.00 9.27 23.22
C ASP A 21 -3.53 9.69 23.40
N LYS A 22 -2.80 9.09 24.34
CA LYS A 22 -1.36 9.30 24.49
C LYS A 22 -0.58 8.90 23.23
N VAL A 23 -0.89 7.73 22.66
CA VAL A 23 -0.25 7.26 21.43
C VAL A 23 -0.58 8.18 20.26
N ARG A 24 -1.84 8.58 20.11
CA ARG A 24 -2.28 9.52 19.07
C ARG A 24 -1.56 10.85 19.15
N THR A 25 -1.51 11.44 20.33
CA THR A 25 -0.80 12.70 20.56
C THR A 25 0.67 12.57 20.21
N ARG A 26 1.33 11.52 20.71
CA ARG A 26 2.75 11.27 20.43
C ARG A 26 3.04 11.09 18.93
N LEU A 27 2.17 10.41 18.19
CA LEU A 27 2.32 10.25 16.75
C LEU A 27 2.03 11.55 15.98
N ALA A 28 1.05 12.34 16.43
CA ALA A 28 0.72 13.62 15.82
C ALA A 28 1.83 14.67 16.02
N GLU A 29 2.49 14.64 17.17
CA GLU A 29 3.58 15.57 17.52
C GLU A 29 4.97 15.09 17.06
N ALA A 30 5.06 13.87 16.51
CA ALA A 30 6.34 13.33 16.05
C ALA A 30 6.92 14.19 14.91
N PRO A 31 8.17 14.66 15.01
CA PRO A 31 8.79 15.49 14.00
C PRO A 31 9.09 14.69 12.73
N ASP A 32 9.22 15.36 11.60
CA ASP A 32 9.53 14.73 10.30
C ASP A 32 10.82 13.89 10.36
N THR A 33 11.79 14.30 11.17
CA THR A 33 13.03 13.53 11.39
C THR A 33 12.78 12.17 12.02
N ALA A 34 11.78 12.03 12.89
CA ALA A 34 11.41 10.73 13.46
C ALA A 34 10.72 9.85 12.43
N TRP A 35 9.87 10.44 11.56
CA TRP A 35 9.18 9.72 10.51
C TRP A 35 10.11 9.27 9.37
N ASN A 36 11.28 9.85 9.24
CA ASN A 36 12.29 9.52 8.22
C ASN A 36 13.57 8.91 8.82
N ALA A 37 13.54 8.49 10.09
CA ALA A 37 14.71 7.97 10.80
C ALA A 37 15.15 6.57 10.34
N SER A 38 14.25 5.81 9.70
CA SER A 38 14.52 4.47 9.18
C SER A 38 13.57 4.14 8.04
N LEU A 39 13.90 3.11 7.26
CA LEU A 39 13.02 2.57 6.21
C LEU A 39 11.63 2.22 6.78
N TYR A 40 11.58 1.57 7.95
CA TYR A 40 10.34 1.22 8.63
C TYR A 40 9.48 2.45 8.96
N ALA A 41 10.09 3.47 9.56
CA ALA A 41 9.37 4.71 9.91
C ALA A 41 8.89 5.46 8.67
N ALA A 42 9.73 5.54 7.63
CA ALA A 42 9.39 6.20 6.38
C ALA A 42 8.28 5.46 5.60
N TRP A 43 8.26 4.13 5.66
CA TRP A 43 7.17 3.34 5.11
C TRP A 43 5.84 3.65 5.80
N LEU A 44 5.81 3.62 7.14
CA LEU A 44 4.61 4.01 7.90
C LEU A 44 4.20 5.46 7.59
N ASN A 45 5.17 6.37 7.41
CA ASN A 45 4.88 7.74 7.02
C ASN A 45 4.21 7.84 5.65
N ALA A 46 4.61 7.00 4.70
CA ALA A 46 3.96 6.94 3.37
C ALA A 46 2.50 6.49 3.47
N LEU A 47 2.18 5.59 4.40
CA LEU A 47 0.82 5.06 4.60
C LEU A 47 -0.09 5.98 5.43
N ARG A 48 0.44 6.92 6.21
CA ARG A 48 -0.35 7.78 7.11
C ARG A 48 -1.57 8.44 6.47
N PRO A 49 -1.51 8.99 5.23
CA PRO A 49 -2.67 9.60 4.60
C PRO A 49 -3.85 8.65 4.40
N LEU A 50 -3.62 7.34 4.32
CA LEU A 50 -4.67 6.32 4.25
C LEU A 50 -5.48 6.18 5.54
N ALA A 51 -4.94 6.63 6.68
CA ALA A 51 -5.66 6.64 7.95
C ALA A 51 -6.57 7.86 8.13
N GLU A 52 -6.54 8.80 7.19
CA GLU A 52 -7.29 10.05 7.25
C GLU A 52 -8.59 9.95 6.45
N ALA A 53 -9.72 10.31 7.07
CA ALA A 53 -10.98 10.43 6.36
C ALA A 53 -10.90 11.57 5.33
N LYS A 54 -11.41 11.33 4.12
CA LYS A 54 -11.41 12.32 3.06
C LYS A 54 -12.63 13.23 3.16
N GLY A 55 -12.43 14.52 2.90
CA GLY A 55 -13.47 15.54 2.95
C GLY A 55 -13.67 16.22 1.59
N ALA A 56 -14.19 17.45 1.62
CA ALA A 56 -14.39 18.26 0.42
C ALA A 56 -13.08 18.40 -0.37
N GLY A 57 -13.16 18.26 -1.69
CA GLY A 57 -12.01 18.28 -2.60
C GLY A 57 -11.59 16.91 -3.10
N TRP A 58 -12.01 15.81 -2.43
CA TRP A 58 -11.84 14.44 -2.90
C TRP A 58 -13.07 13.95 -3.66
N PRO A 59 -12.92 12.93 -4.53
CA PRO A 59 -14.06 12.26 -5.17
C PRO A 59 -15.11 11.80 -4.16
N ALA A 60 -16.38 11.87 -4.53
CA ALA A 60 -17.49 11.58 -3.60
C ALA A 60 -17.43 10.16 -2.99
N TYR A 61 -16.97 9.15 -3.76
CA TYR A 61 -16.82 7.78 -3.26
C TYR A 61 -15.73 7.68 -2.17
N MET A 62 -14.68 8.53 -2.23
CA MET A 62 -13.61 8.56 -1.23
C MET A 62 -14.06 9.23 0.08
N GLN A 63 -15.16 9.98 0.09
CA GLN A 63 -15.72 10.63 1.28
C GLN A 63 -16.63 9.71 2.10
N THR A 64 -16.75 8.44 1.74
CA THR A 64 -17.63 7.47 2.40
C THR A 64 -16.92 6.70 3.50
N ASP A 65 -17.70 6.20 4.48
CA ASP A 65 -17.18 5.30 5.52
C ASP A 65 -16.62 4.00 4.92
N ALA A 66 -17.26 3.50 3.85
CA ALA A 66 -16.77 2.31 3.13
C ALA A 66 -15.36 2.52 2.55
N TRP A 67 -15.10 3.71 1.98
CA TRP A 67 -13.77 4.03 1.49
C TRP A 67 -12.76 4.20 2.61
N THR A 68 -13.16 4.82 3.72
CA THR A 68 -12.31 4.93 4.92
C THR A 68 -11.93 3.54 5.45
N ALA A 69 -12.88 2.62 5.52
CA ALA A 69 -12.62 1.23 5.93
C ALA A 69 -11.66 0.51 4.96
N LYS A 70 -11.85 0.69 3.63
CA LYS A 70 -10.94 0.18 2.59
C LYS A 70 -9.52 0.72 2.77
N SER A 71 -9.37 2.03 2.95
CA SER A 71 -8.06 2.67 3.11
C SER A 71 -7.33 2.19 4.38
N LEU A 72 -8.05 2.01 5.48
CA LEU A 72 -7.51 1.41 6.70
C LEU A 72 -7.09 -0.05 6.48
N THR A 73 -7.85 -0.83 5.72
CA THR A 73 -7.50 -2.22 5.37
C THR A 73 -6.24 -2.26 4.51
N SER A 74 -6.12 -1.36 3.52
CA SER A 74 -4.90 -1.24 2.69
C SER A 74 -3.67 -0.85 3.53
N LEU A 75 -3.83 0.09 4.48
CA LEU A 75 -2.76 0.46 5.41
C LEU A 75 -2.33 -0.72 6.27
N LEU A 76 -3.28 -1.44 6.86
CA LEU A 76 -3.00 -2.60 7.70
C LEU A 76 -2.37 -3.74 6.91
N GLY A 77 -2.82 -3.99 5.67
CA GLY A 77 -2.23 -4.97 4.77
C GLY A 77 -0.76 -4.65 4.48
N SER A 78 -0.46 -3.43 4.03
CA SER A 78 0.92 -3.01 3.78
C SER A 78 1.79 -3.04 5.05
N TRP A 79 1.22 -2.71 6.21
CA TRP A 79 1.96 -2.85 7.48
C TRP A 79 2.20 -4.31 7.85
N THR A 80 1.28 -5.22 7.54
CA THR A 80 1.47 -6.68 7.76
C THR A 80 2.65 -7.19 6.93
N GLU A 81 2.74 -6.79 5.65
CA GLU A 81 3.88 -7.10 4.77
C GLU A 81 5.18 -6.61 5.40
N LEU A 82 5.24 -5.32 5.77
CA LEU A 82 6.42 -4.75 6.39
C LEU A 82 6.83 -5.49 7.67
N LYS A 83 5.87 -5.86 8.53
CA LYS A 83 6.15 -6.64 9.74
C LYS A 83 6.65 -8.04 9.43
N HIS A 84 6.01 -8.71 8.49
CA HIS A 84 6.38 -10.05 8.07
C HIS A 84 7.81 -10.08 7.51
N ASP A 85 8.14 -9.15 6.61
CA ASP A 85 9.44 -9.11 5.95
C ASP A 85 10.57 -8.61 6.85
N THR A 86 10.24 -7.86 7.89
CA THR A 86 11.22 -7.42 8.91
C THR A 86 11.31 -8.37 10.11
N ALA A 87 10.49 -9.41 10.18
CA ALA A 87 10.59 -10.43 11.22
C ALA A 87 11.75 -11.40 10.93
N LEU A 88 12.62 -11.60 11.90
CA LEU A 88 13.74 -12.55 11.82
C LEU A 88 13.26 -13.99 12.04
N SER A 89 12.41 -14.51 11.17
CA SER A 89 11.92 -15.89 11.21
C SER A 89 12.00 -16.57 9.85
N ALA A 90 12.30 -17.87 9.83
CA ALA A 90 12.38 -18.66 8.60
C ALA A 90 10.97 -18.85 8.01
N LYS A 91 10.81 -18.53 6.73
CA LYS A 91 9.54 -18.60 6.00
C LYS A 91 9.19 -20.01 5.55
N GLN A 92 7.90 -20.36 5.64
CA GLN A 92 7.27 -21.36 4.79
C GLN A 92 6.30 -20.64 3.85
N ILE A 93 6.34 -20.95 2.56
CA ILE A 93 5.75 -20.16 1.48
C ILE A 93 4.72 -20.97 0.70
N TYR A 94 3.53 -20.39 0.41
CA TYR A 94 2.50 -20.98 -0.46
C TYR A 94 1.86 -19.88 -1.33
N GLY A 95 1.68 -20.16 -2.62
CA GLY A 95 1.05 -19.22 -3.57
C GLY A 95 0.18 -19.92 -4.62
N GLU A 96 -0.76 -19.19 -5.21
CA GLU A 96 -1.69 -19.66 -6.23
C GLU A 96 -1.62 -18.81 -7.50
N MET A 97 -1.65 -19.45 -8.69
CA MET A 97 -1.67 -18.77 -9.99
C MET A 97 -3.06 -18.69 -10.61
N GLY A 98 -3.40 -17.53 -11.17
CA GLY A 98 -4.53 -17.35 -12.05
C GLY A 98 -4.12 -17.40 -13.53
N GLY A 99 -4.82 -18.16 -14.36
CA GLY A 99 -4.55 -18.28 -15.79
C GLY A 99 -5.19 -17.15 -16.60
N GLY A 100 -4.45 -16.61 -17.58
CA GLY A 100 -4.91 -15.56 -18.47
C GLY A 100 -5.91 -16.03 -19.52
N GLY A 101 -7.00 -15.28 -19.68
CA GLY A 101 -7.93 -15.37 -20.80
C GLY A 101 -7.68 -14.26 -21.81
N MET A 102 -8.00 -14.48 -23.08
CA MET A 102 -7.93 -13.46 -24.11
C MET A 102 -8.88 -12.29 -23.77
N ILE A 103 -8.34 -11.07 -23.81
CA ILE A 103 -9.07 -9.84 -23.50
C ILE A 103 -9.57 -9.23 -24.82
N GLU A 104 -10.88 -9.02 -24.92
CA GLU A 104 -11.48 -8.12 -25.91
C GLU A 104 -11.00 -6.68 -25.60
N GLU A 105 -10.57 -5.95 -26.64
CA GLU A 105 -10.25 -4.52 -26.50
C GLU A 105 -11.52 -3.76 -26.08
N ARG A 106 -11.65 -3.51 -24.80
CA ARG A 106 -12.63 -2.56 -24.25
C ARG A 106 -11.90 -1.22 -23.99
N ASP A 107 -12.64 -0.12 -24.10
CA ASP A 107 -12.17 1.17 -23.60
C ASP A 107 -12.06 1.07 -22.06
N ASP A 108 -10.91 0.60 -21.62
CA ASP A 108 -10.57 0.28 -20.23
C ASP A 108 -9.74 1.38 -19.57
N ARG A 109 -9.93 2.65 -20.01
CA ARG A 109 -9.28 3.79 -19.38
C ARG A 109 -9.53 3.76 -17.89
N GLY A 110 -8.44 3.49 -17.17
CA GLY A 110 -8.44 3.28 -15.74
C GLY A 110 -8.45 4.58 -14.94
N TYR A 111 -8.46 4.44 -13.65
CA TYR A 111 -8.45 5.52 -12.67
C TYR A 111 -7.40 5.21 -11.59
N VAL A 112 -6.69 6.23 -11.11
CA VAL A 112 -5.77 6.09 -9.98
C VAL A 112 -6.49 6.51 -8.70
N GLU A 113 -6.18 5.88 -7.57
CA GLU A 113 -6.65 6.43 -6.29
C GLU A 113 -6.11 7.85 -6.12
N ALA A 114 -6.99 8.80 -5.84
CA ALA A 114 -6.60 10.21 -5.71
C ALA A 114 -5.83 10.46 -4.38
N GLU A 115 -4.70 9.78 -4.21
CA GLU A 115 -3.83 9.82 -3.01
C GLU A 115 -2.42 10.36 -3.35
N PRO A 116 -2.29 11.61 -3.86
CA PRO A 116 -1.01 12.12 -4.34
C PRO A 116 0.08 12.14 -3.27
N VAL A 117 -0.30 12.35 -2.01
CA VAL A 117 0.66 12.37 -0.89
C VAL A 117 1.25 10.99 -0.63
N VAL A 118 0.45 9.92 -0.77
CA VAL A 118 0.92 8.53 -0.64
C VAL A 118 1.95 8.24 -1.73
N PHE A 119 1.60 8.48 -2.99
CA PHE A 119 2.51 8.26 -4.12
C PHE A 119 3.80 9.08 -4.03
N GLY A 120 3.69 10.37 -3.65
CA GLY A 120 4.87 11.22 -3.46
C GLY A 120 5.81 10.69 -2.38
N ARG A 121 5.26 10.20 -1.27
CA ARG A 121 6.05 9.61 -0.18
C ARG A 121 6.65 8.25 -0.55
N LEU A 122 5.94 7.41 -1.33
CA LEU A 122 6.49 6.16 -1.86
C LEU A 122 7.64 6.42 -2.83
N SER A 123 7.51 7.39 -3.73
CA SER A 123 8.60 7.82 -4.61
C SER A 123 9.84 8.27 -3.82
N ALA A 124 9.64 9.09 -2.79
CA ALA A 124 10.72 9.55 -1.91
C ALA A 124 11.34 8.40 -1.12
N LEU A 125 10.55 7.43 -0.68
CA LEU A 125 11.00 6.23 0.03
C LEU A 125 11.92 5.38 -0.84
N CYS A 126 11.53 5.08 -2.09
CA CYS A 126 12.37 4.35 -3.04
C CYS A 126 13.72 5.07 -3.26
N THR A 127 13.67 6.37 -3.49
CA THR A 127 14.88 7.19 -3.69
C THR A 127 15.78 7.20 -2.45
N ALA A 128 15.21 7.34 -1.26
CA ALA A 128 15.97 7.34 -0.01
C ALA A 128 16.59 5.97 0.28
N THR A 129 15.89 4.89 -0.07
CA THR A 129 16.39 3.52 0.07
C THR A 129 17.58 3.29 -0.85
N ALA A 130 17.46 3.65 -2.14
CA ALA A 130 18.57 3.53 -3.09
C ALA A 130 19.80 4.31 -2.61
N ASN A 131 19.63 5.58 -2.27
CA ASN A 131 20.73 6.43 -1.79
C ASN A 131 21.39 5.90 -0.49
N GLY A 132 20.58 5.36 0.43
CA GLY A 132 21.06 4.81 1.69
C GLY A 132 21.90 3.53 1.48
N LEU A 133 21.43 2.63 0.62
CA LEU A 133 22.15 1.39 0.29
C LEU A 133 23.41 1.68 -0.53
N ASP A 134 23.36 2.62 -1.48
CA ASP A 134 24.51 3.04 -2.28
C ASP A 134 25.61 3.64 -1.40
N ALA A 135 25.25 4.53 -0.48
CA ALA A 135 26.20 5.13 0.47
C ALA A 135 26.90 4.10 1.38
N LEU A 136 26.30 2.93 1.56
CA LEU A 136 26.87 1.81 2.31
C LEU A 136 27.60 0.81 1.40
N GLY A 137 27.56 0.99 0.08
CA GLY A 137 28.11 0.03 -0.89
C GLY A 137 27.34 -1.31 -0.91
N LEU A 138 26.04 -1.27 -0.59
CA LEU A 138 25.18 -2.44 -0.48
C LEU A 138 24.06 -2.47 -1.53
N LEU A 139 24.04 -1.54 -2.48
CA LEU A 139 23.02 -1.47 -3.54
C LEU A 139 23.46 -2.31 -4.75
N PRO A 140 22.80 -3.44 -5.06
CA PRO A 140 23.01 -4.16 -6.31
C PRO A 140 22.51 -3.34 -7.51
N ASP A 141 23.08 -3.57 -8.69
CA ASP A 141 22.75 -2.79 -9.91
C ASP A 141 21.30 -2.99 -10.33
N ASP A 142 20.76 -4.21 -10.26
CA ASP A 142 19.37 -4.56 -10.54
C ASP A 142 18.39 -3.87 -9.55
N ALA A 143 18.68 -3.93 -8.26
CA ALA A 143 17.88 -3.24 -7.25
C ALA A 143 17.94 -1.71 -7.42
N ALA A 144 19.03 -1.14 -7.91
CA ALA A 144 19.12 0.28 -8.22
C ALA A 144 18.18 0.68 -9.36
N GLU A 145 18.12 -0.13 -10.41
CA GLU A 145 17.21 0.07 -11.54
C GLU A 145 15.75 -0.04 -11.09
N ASP A 146 15.38 -1.09 -10.38
CA ASP A 146 14.02 -1.32 -9.87
C ASP A 146 13.56 -0.20 -8.95
N LEU A 147 14.37 0.22 -7.99
CA LEU A 147 14.04 1.33 -7.09
C LEU A 147 13.87 2.65 -7.86
N SER A 148 14.64 2.88 -8.91
CA SER A 148 14.50 4.05 -9.78
C SER A 148 13.20 4.01 -10.57
N LEU A 149 12.86 2.87 -11.16
CA LEU A 149 11.60 2.67 -11.89
C LEU A 149 10.38 2.83 -10.98
N LEU A 150 10.41 2.23 -9.79
CA LEU A 150 9.36 2.37 -8.78
C LEU A 150 9.19 3.82 -8.31
N ALA A 151 10.29 4.55 -8.10
CA ALA A 151 10.26 5.95 -7.73
C ALA A 151 9.60 6.81 -8.82
N GLU A 152 9.98 6.59 -10.07
CA GLU A 152 9.42 7.31 -11.22
C GLU A 152 7.94 6.96 -11.45
N MET A 153 7.56 5.70 -11.35
CA MET A 153 6.18 5.25 -11.48
C MET A 153 5.28 5.91 -10.42
N ASN A 154 5.71 5.90 -9.16
CA ASN A 154 4.98 6.58 -8.09
C ASN A 154 4.91 8.10 -8.29
N ARG A 155 5.94 8.73 -8.82
CA ARG A 155 5.92 10.16 -9.16
C ARG A 155 4.89 10.46 -10.25
N ARG A 156 4.77 9.60 -11.26
CA ARG A 156 3.76 9.74 -12.32
C ARG A 156 2.35 9.52 -11.76
N PHE A 157 2.13 8.53 -10.91
CA PHE A 157 0.83 8.34 -10.23
C PHE A 157 0.46 9.52 -9.33
N MET A 158 1.41 10.13 -8.65
CA MET A 158 1.19 11.38 -7.91
C MET A 158 0.64 12.46 -8.85
N THR A 159 1.25 12.64 -10.02
CA THR A 159 0.82 13.65 -11.01
C THR A 159 -0.59 13.35 -11.54
N ILE A 160 -0.89 12.08 -11.83
CA ILE A 160 -2.23 11.66 -12.29
C ILE A 160 -3.27 11.92 -11.19
N ALA A 161 -3.00 11.50 -9.96
CA ALA A 161 -3.88 11.73 -8.81
C ALA A 161 -4.16 13.23 -8.56
N GLU A 162 -3.15 14.09 -8.73
CA GLU A 162 -3.33 15.54 -8.67
C GLU A 162 -4.22 16.08 -9.80
N LYS A 163 -4.11 15.55 -11.03
CA LYS A 163 -4.99 15.92 -12.15
C LYS A 163 -6.43 15.51 -11.85
N GLU A 164 -6.64 14.29 -11.38
CA GLU A 164 -7.98 13.78 -11.03
C GLU A 164 -8.65 14.63 -9.96
N LEU A 165 -7.91 15.05 -8.92
CA LEU A 165 -8.41 15.98 -7.90
C LEU A 165 -8.79 17.36 -8.47
N ARG A 166 -8.21 17.78 -9.60
CA ARG A 166 -8.56 19.00 -10.31
C ARG A 166 -9.60 18.80 -11.42
N ASN A 167 -10.15 17.56 -11.57
CA ASN A 167 -11.01 17.15 -12.69
C ASN A 167 -10.35 17.35 -14.07
N GLU A 168 -9.04 17.16 -14.15
CA GLU A 168 -8.26 17.13 -15.37
C GLU A 168 -8.08 15.69 -15.82
N LEU A 169 -8.30 15.40 -17.10
CA LEU A 169 -8.13 14.05 -17.63
C LEU A 169 -6.64 13.71 -17.75
N PRO A 170 -6.27 12.46 -17.44
CA PRO A 170 -4.97 11.93 -17.79
C PRO A 170 -4.74 11.94 -19.31
N THR A 171 -3.50 12.06 -19.74
CA THR A 171 -3.10 11.93 -21.15
C THR A 171 -3.17 10.46 -21.59
N ASP A 172 -3.12 10.20 -22.90
CA ASP A 172 -3.09 8.83 -23.42
C ASP A 172 -1.88 8.04 -22.88
N GLU A 173 -0.73 8.67 -22.70
CA GLU A 173 0.47 8.06 -22.11
C GLU A 173 0.28 7.72 -20.61
N GLU A 174 -0.47 8.54 -19.88
CA GLU A 174 -0.81 8.29 -18.49
C GLU A 174 -1.83 7.15 -18.37
N PHE A 175 -2.81 7.04 -19.29
CA PHE A 175 -3.71 5.90 -19.37
C PHE A 175 -2.97 4.60 -19.69
N GLU A 176 -1.96 4.64 -20.58
CA GLU A 176 -1.11 3.47 -20.83
C GLU A 176 -0.34 3.03 -19.57
N LEU A 177 0.14 3.97 -18.77
CA LEU A 177 0.77 3.64 -17.49
C LEU A 177 -0.21 2.96 -16.53
N ILE A 178 -1.44 3.48 -16.41
CA ILE A 178 -2.48 2.88 -15.56
C ILE A 178 -2.78 1.45 -16.04
N ARG A 179 -2.97 1.26 -17.34
CA ARG A 179 -3.27 -0.04 -17.94
C ARG A 179 -2.16 -1.06 -17.75
N SER A 180 -0.91 -0.65 -17.88
CA SER A 180 0.25 -1.53 -17.76
C SER A 180 0.68 -1.79 -16.31
N PHE A 181 0.06 -1.14 -15.33
CA PHE A 181 0.49 -1.18 -13.92
C PHE A 181 0.57 -2.59 -13.34
N GLY A 182 -0.47 -3.42 -13.57
CA GLY A 182 -0.47 -4.80 -13.09
C GLY A 182 0.70 -5.62 -13.63
N GLY A 183 0.99 -5.49 -14.94
CA GLY A 183 2.14 -6.16 -15.55
C GLY A 183 3.49 -5.64 -15.05
N GLN A 184 3.59 -4.35 -14.73
CA GLN A 184 4.81 -3.79 -14.12
C GLN A 184 5.02 -4.32 -12.69
N LEU A 185 3.96 -4.42 -11.89
CA LEU A 185 4.07 -5.03 -10.55
C LEU A 185 4.46 -6.51 -10.63
N GLU A 186 3.89 -7.26 -11.57
CA GLU A 186 4.26 -8.65 -11.80
C GLU A 186 5.74 -8.78 -12.21
N HIS A 187 6.24 -7.87 -13.03
CA HIS A 187 7.66 -7.82 -13.41
C HIS A 187 8.55 -7.61 -12.18
N PHE A 188 8.32 -6.56 -11.38
CA PHE A 188 9.09 -6.31 -10.15
C PHE A 188 9.05 -7.49 -9.18
N TRP A 189 7.87 -8.08 -9.02
CA TRP A 189 7.71 -9.25 -8.17
C TRP A 189 8.53 -10.43 -8.70
N THR A 190 8.47 -10.70 -10.00
CA THR A 190 9.19 -11.79 -10.65
C THR A 190 10.71 -11.62 -10.51
N GLU A 191 11.23 -10.41 -10.76
CA GLU A 191 12.66 -10.11 -10.62
C GLU A 191 13.13 -10.29 -9.17
N THR A 192 12.32 -9.88 -8.19
CA THR A 192 12.67 -9.96 -6.76
C THR A 192 12.69 -11.41 -6.25
N VAL A 193 11.83 -12.29 -6.80
CA VAL A 193 11.67 -13.66 -6.31
C VAL A 193 12.33 -14.71 -7.18
N ALA A 194 12.86 -14.33 -8.34
CA ALA A 194 13.51 -15.24 -9.26
C ALA A 194 14.71 -15.92 -8.58
N ASP A 195 14.59 -17.23 -8.36
CA ASP A 195 15.74 -18.07 -8.03
C ASP A 195 16.74 -18.02 -9.21
N PRO A 196 18.06 -17.94 -8.98
CA PRO A 196 19.09 -18.08 -10.01
C PRO A 196 18.94 -19.34 -10.87
N ALA A 197 18.23 -20.36 -10.38
CA ALA A 197 17.86 -21.57 -11.13
C ALA A 197 16.62 -21.39 -12.01
N GLY A 198 15.92 -20.25 -11.96
CA GLY A 198 14.70 -19.96 -12.72
C GLY A 198 13.50 -20.82 -12.34
N ILE A 199 13.52 -21.46 -11.19
CA ILE A 199 12.47 -22.37 -10.71
C ILE A 199 11.88 -21.76 -9.45
N TYR A 200 10.77 -21.07 -9.61
CA TYR A 200 9.88 -20.79 -8.47
C TYR A 200 8.47 -21.26 -8.83
N THR A 201 7.74 -21.72 -7.84
CA THR A 201 6.35 -22.05 -7.99
C THR A 201 5.51 -21.00 -7.27
N PRO A 202 4.39 -20.58 -7.83
CA PRO A 202 3.45 -19.66 -7.17
C PRO A 202 2.96 -20.17 -5.80
N LEU A 203 3.08 -21.46 -5.55
CA LEU A 203 2.83 -22.12 -4.25
C LEU A 203 3.83 -21.71 -3.15
N GLU A 204 4.96 -21.14 -3.54
CA GLU A 204 6.02 -20.75 -2.61
C GLU A 204 5.90 -19.31 -2.13
N MET A 205 4.95 -18.52 -2.67
CA MET A 205 4.76 -17.11 -2.33
C MET A 205 3.27 -16.76 -2.14
N PRO A 206 2.73 -16.92 -0.93
CA PRO A 206 1.33 -16.64 -0.67
C PRO A 206 1.05 -15.12 -0.73
N ALA A 207 -0.05 -14.76 -1.42
CA ALA A 207 -0.56 -13.39 -1.39
C ALA A 207 -1.20 -13.03 -0.03
N ALA A 208 -1.48 -14.04 0.81
CA ALA A 208 -2.03 -13.85 2.14
C ALA A 208 -0.97 -14.14 3.20
N LEU A 209 -0.64 -13.14 4.00
CA LEU A 209 0.33 -13.22 5.08
C LEU A 209 -0.33 -12.97 6.43
N VAL A 210 0.22 -13.58 7.47
CA VAL A 210 -0.16 -13.32 8.86
C VAL A 210 1.09 -12.97 9.66
N SER A 211 1.01 -11.92 10.46
CA SER A 211 2.11 -11.49 11.33
C SER A 211 1.62 -11.23 12.74
N ASP A 212 2.38 -11.71 13.73
CA ASP A 212 2.12 -11.41 15.13
C ASP A 212 2.49 -9.95 15.45
N VAL A 213 1.57 -9.26 16.09
CA VAL A 213 1.76 -7.88 16.55
C VAL A 213 2.21 -7.86 18.00
N ALA A 214 1.52 -8.61 18.86
CA ALA A 214 1.80 -8.68 20.28
C ALA A 214 1.32 -10.01 20.85
N THR A 215 2.06 -10.53 21.82
CA THR A 215 1.69 -11.73 22.60
C THR A 215 1.54 -11.33 24.05
N ASP A 216 0.37 -11.64 24.63
CA ASP A 216 0.12 -11.50 26.07
C ASP A 216 0.77 -12.71 26.80
N PRO A 217 1.42 -12.50 27.95
CA PRO A 217 1.92 -13.57 28.80
C PRO A 217 0.86 -14.63 29.19
N ASN A 218 -0.42 -14.27 29.14
CA ASN A 218 -1.53 -15.20 29.41
C ASN A 218 -1.97 -16.04 28.19
N GLY A 219 -1.28 -15.92 27.05
CA GLY A 219 -1.47 -16.76 25.89
C GLY A 219 -2.37 -16.19 24.78
N SER A 220 -2.85 -14.96 24.91
CA SER A 220 -3.55 -14.26 23.82
C SER A 220 -2.55 -13.67 22.84
N VAL A 221 -2.82 -13.79 21.54
CA VAL A 221 -1.99 -13.22 20.47
C VAL A 221 -2.81 -12.26 19.64
N LEU A 222 -2.31 -11.05 19.45
CA LEU A 222 -2.84 -10.09 18.49
C LEU A 222 -2.10 -10.30 17.17
N GLN A 223 -2.86 -10.60 16.13
CA GLN A 223 -2.32 -10.81 14.77
C GLN A 223 -2.92 -9.83 13.78
N VAL A 224 -2.18 -9.54 12.73
CA VAL A 224 -2.65 -8.85 11.53
C VAL A 224 -2.41 -9.74 10.32
N ALA A 225 -3.28 -9.61 9.32
CA ALA A 225 -3.21 -10.43 8.11
C ALA A 225 -3.45 -9.59 6.86
N THR A 226 -2.87 -10.01 5.74
CA THR A 226 -3.20 -9.51 4.42
C THR A 226 -4.21 -10.41 3.73
N SER A 227 -4.99 -9.87 2.82
CA SER A 227 -5.80 -10.63 1.87
C SER A 227 -5.97 -9.82 0.59
N VAL A 228 -6.28 -10.51 -0.52
CA VAL A 228 -6.63 -9.87 -1.78
C VAL A 228 -8.14 -9.73 -1.87
N ASN A 229 -8.62 -8.50 -2.07
CA ASN A 229 -10.04 -8.21 -2.23
C ASN A 229 -10.25 -7.38 -3.50
N THR A 230 -11.29 -7.71 -4.27
CA THR A 230 -11.72 -6.87 -5.40
C THR A 230 -12.66 -5.78 -4.88
N ILE A 231 -12.36 -4.54 -5.23
CA ILE A 231 -13.15 -3.38 -4.85
C ILE A 231 -13.80 -2.82 -6.11
N TYR A 232 -15.10 -2.53 -6.02
CA TYR A 232 -15.83 -1.87 -7.09
C TYR A 232 -16.23 -0.47 -6.66
N VAL A 233 -15.85 0.52 -7.47
CA VAL A 233 -16.22 1.92 -7.26
C VAL A 233 -16.96 2.47 -8.48
N ILE A 234 -17.87 3.40 -8.26
CA ILE A 234 -18.54 4.13 -9.32
C ILE A 234 -17.84 5.47 -9.46
N VAL A 235 -17.21 5.70 -10.60
CA VAL A 235 -16.45 6.91 -10.90
C VAL A 235 -17.06 7.66 -12.08
N PRO A 236 -17.11 9.01 -12.05
CA PRO A 236 -17.45 9.80 -13.21
C PRO A 236 -16.24 9.90 -14.13
N VAL A 237 -16.38 9.41 -15.36
CA VAL A 237 -15.36 9.51 -16.41
C VAL A 237 -16.01 10.14 -17.65
N GLU A 238 -15.50 11.26 -18.11
CA GLU A 238 -15.99 11.98 -19.31
C GLU A 238 -17.52 12.19 -19.32
N GLY A 239 -18.10 12.56 -18.17
CA GLY A 239 -19.53 12.82 -18.03
C GLY A 239 -20.42 11.57 -17.95
N SER A 240 -19.85 10.38 -17.93
CA SER A 240 -20.55 9.10 -17.74
C SER A 240 -20.14 8.46 -16.42
N LEU A 241 -21.05 7.73 -15.78
CA LEU A 241 -20.73 6.91 -14.62
C LEU A 241 -20.19 5.56 -15.10
N ARG A 242 -19.01 5.16 -14.63
CA ARG A 242 -18.40 3.86 -14.92
C ARG A 242 -18.14 3.10 -13.62
N ILE A 243 -18.14 1.78 -13.70
CA ILE A 243 -17.69 0.92 -12.61
C ILE A 243 -16.21 0.65 -12.86
N ALA A 244 -15.38 0.97 -11.88
CA ALA A 244 -13.97 0.62 -11.85
C ALA A 244 -13.71 -0.43 -10.76
N SER A 245 -12.70 -1.30 -10.94
CA SER A 245 -12.28 -2.33 -9.99
C SER A 245 -10.75 -2.35 -9.85
#